data_a28ceaee547fb0454ffdd0d973da104c
#
_entry.id   a28ceaee547fb0454ffdd0d973da104c
#
_cell.length_a   1.000
_cell.length_b   1.000
_cell.length_c   1.000
_cell.angle_alpha   90.00
_cell.angle_beta   90.00
_cell.angle_gamma   90.00
#
_symmetry.space_group_name_H-M   'P 1'
#
loop_
_entity.id
_entity.type
_entity.pdbx_description
1 polymer ?
#
loop_
_entity_poly.entity_id
_entity_poly.type
_entity_poly.pdbx_seq_one_letter_code
_entity_poly.pdbx_strand_id
1 'polypeptide(L)'
;MSLRSRAGDWLEDRAGTRSAARWALGEPVPGGARLTYVFGSALLALVLAQIATGFGLALYYSPSEASAWSSVFWIETQVTLGWLLRGLHHHGASVAVVVAALHLGQTLLFGAYRKPRELTWMIGVLLLFLLLAFALTGYLLPWDQRGYWATRVAMSMAATVPIMGGHLERLAQGGEGYGTLTLTRFYAIHAVLLPLVFLGLVGVHLALFRRRGITPPPAVEAGSGRAPRRAWTASGLARRSWTRWSRPRPCSPSWRSP
;
A
#
# COMPACT_ATOMS: atom_id res chain seq x y z
N MET A 1 -4.10 -30.84 26.05
CA MET A 1 -3.84 -29.86 24.97
C MET A 1 -5.12 -29.64 24.20
N SER A 2 -5.58 -28.39 24.07
CA SER A 2 -6.82 -28.05 23.37
C SER A 2 -6.68 -28.27 21.85
N LEU A 3 -7.79 -28.51 21.14
CA LEU A 3 -7.79 -28.61 19.66
C LEU A 3 -7.20 -27.35 19.00
N ARG A 4 -7.39 -26.17 19.61
CA ARG A 4 -6.81 -24.91 19.16
C ARG A 4 -5.28 -24.88 19.22
N SER A 5 -4.64 -25.49 20.23
CA SER A 5 -3.19 -25.56 20.32
C SER A 5 -2.61 -26.48 19.23
N ARG A 6 -3.21 -27.63 19.00
CA ARG A 6 -2.78 -28.58 17.95
C ARG A 6 -2.87 -27.98 16.54
N ALA A 7 -3.98 -27.32 16.21
CA ALA A 7 -4.12 -26.65 14.92
C ALA A 7 -3.12 -25.51 14.74
N GLY A 8 -2.87 -24.71 15.81
CA GLY A 8 -1.90 -23.64 15.79
C GLY A 8 -0.45 -24.14 15.61
N ASP A 9 -0.10 -25.26 16.24
CA ASP A 9 1.23 -25.86 16.12
C ASP A 9 1.40 -26.50 14.74
N TRP A 10 0.37 -27.16 14.23
CA TRP A 10 0.37 -27.73 12.86
C TRP A 10 0.56 -26.65 11.77
N LEU A 11 -0.12 -25.49 11.92
CA LEU A 11 0.04 -24.34 11.01
C LEU A 11 1.43 -23.72 11.13
N GLU A 12 1.97 -23.61 12.35
CA GLU A 12 3.33 -23.07 12.54
C GLU A 12 4.39 -23.93 11.87
N ASP A 13 4.30 -25.26 12.07
CA ASP A 13 5.27 -26.21 11.50
C ASP A 13 5.28 -26.19 9.96
N ARG A 14 4.15 -25.92 9.31
CA ARG A 14 4.00 -25.98 7.85
C ARG A 14 4.07 -24.64 7.16
N ALA A 15 3.58 -23.58 7.78
CA ALA A 15 3.42 -22.26 7.18
C ALA A 15 4.13 -21.13 7.95
N GLY A 16 4.72 -21.41 9.12
CA GLY A 16 5.40 -20.39 9.92
C GLY A 16 4.48 -19.24 10.33
N THR A 17 3.20 -19.53 10.60
CA THR A 17 2.17 -18.50 10.78
C THR A 17 2.45 -17.55 11.93
N ARG A 18 2.95 -18.07 13.07
CA ARG A 18 3.33 -17.25 14.23
C ARG A 18 4.59 -16.44 13.94
N SER A 19 5.53 -17.01 13.18
CA SER A 19 6.75 -16.34 12.73
C SER A 19 6.42 -15.21 11.76
N ALA A 20 5.52 -15.46 10.81
CA ALA A 20 4.99 -14.47 9.87
C ALA A 20 4.22 -13.36 10.61
N ALA A 21 3.35 -13.73 11.57
CA ALA A 21 2.62 -12.77 12.39
C ALA A 21 3.56 -11.91 13.25
N ARG A 22 4.56 -12.49 13.89
CA ARG A 22 5.59 -11.75 14.64
C ARG A 22 6.39 -10.82 13.72
N TRP A 23 6.74 -11.29 12.53
CA TRP A 23 7.38 -10.44 11.54
C TRP A 23 6.46 -9.29 11.12
N ALA A 24 5.17 -9.55 10.88
CA ALA A 24 4.21 -8.56 10.42
C ALA A 24 3.81 -7.54 11.50
N LEU A 25 3.72 -7.95 12.78
CA LEU A 25 3.16 -7.13 13.86
C LEU A 25 4.21 -6.67 14.89
N GLY A 26 5.39 -7.31 14.91
CA GLY A 26 6.41 -7.11 15.95
C GLY A 26 7.43 -6.01 15.65
N GLU A 27 7.09 -4.96 14.89
CA GLU A 27 8.03 -3.87 14.63
C GLU A 27 8.25 -3.01 15.88
N PRO A 28 9.49 -2.84 16.34
CA PRO A 28 9.78 -1.98 17.49
C PRO A 28 9.54 -0.51 17.13
N VAL A 29 8.68 0.15 17.91
CA VAL A 29 8.30 1.56 17.71
C VAL A 29 9.18 2.46 18.57
N PRO A 30 10.08 3.28 17.97
CA PRO A 30 10.94 4.18 18.72
C PRO A 30 10.14 5.22 19.50
N GLY A 31 10.39 5.32 20.81
CA GLY A 31 9.68 6.25 21.69
C GLY A 31 8.25 5.83 22.05
N GLY A 32 7.87 4.55 21.79
CA GLY A 32 6.56 4.00 22.08
C GLY A 32 5.48 4.34 21.04
N ALA A 33 4.29 3.80 21.24
CA ALA A 33 3.14 4.01 20.36
C ALA A 33 2.69 5.47 20.38
N ARG A 34 2.64 6.11 19.20
CA ARG A 34 2.18 7.50 19.01
C ARG A 34 1.28 7.57 17.78
N LEU A 35 0.32 8.49 17.78
CA LEU A 35 -0.57 8.72 16.64
C LEU A 35 0.19 9.03 15.34
N THR A 36 1.37 9.63 15.47
CA THR A 36 2.23 9.93 14.32
C THR A 36 2.74 8.71 13.55
N TYR A 37 2.64 7.50 14.08
CA TYR A 37 3.04 6.28 13.40
C TYR A 37 1.87 5.50 12.77
N VAL A 38 0.62 5.97 12.98
CA VAL A 38 -0.59 5.22 12.61
C VAL A 38 -0.93 5.31 11.13
N PHE A 39 -0.51 6.38 10.42
CA PHE A 39 -0.97 6.65 9.06
C PHE A 39 -0.70 5.52 8.07
N GLY A 40 0.47 4.87 8.13
CA GLY A 40 0.80 3.76 7.24
C GLY A 40 -0.08 2.52 7.46
N SER A 41 -0.35 2.17 8.73
CA SER A 41 -1.26 1.05 9.05
C SER A 41 -2.71 1.38 8.76
N ALA A 42 -3.14 2.62 8.98
CA ALA A 42 -4.46 3.10 8.59
C ALA A 42 -4.68 3.01 7.08
N LEU A 43 -3.67 3.42 6.28
CA LEU A 43 -3.71 3.25 4.82
C LEU A 43 -3.83 1.79 4.40
N LEU A 44 -3.07 0.89 5.02
CA LEU A 44 -3.17 -0.53 4.71
C LEU A 44 -4.58 -1.07 5.01
N ALA A 45 -5.16 -0.71 6.16
CA ALA A 45 -6.53 -1.09 6.51
C ALA A 45 -7.56 -0.52 5.52
N LEU A 46 -7.41 0.75 5.12
CA LEU A 46 -8.27 1.37 4.10
C LEU A 46 -8.15 0.67 2.76
N VAL A 47 -6.93 0.34 2.30
CA VAL A 47 -6.71 -0.39 1.04
C VAL A 47 -7.39 -1.76 1.07
N LEU A 48 -7.26 -2.50 2.15
CA LEU A 48 -7.94 -3.80 2.30
C LEU A 48 -9.47 -3.64 2.27
N ALA A 49 -10.00 -2.62 2.95
CA ALA A 49 -11.42 -2.29 2.89
C ALA A 49 -11.88 -1.91 1.47
N GLN A 50 -11.08 -1.11 0.73
CA GLN A 50 -11.37 -0.76 -0.66
C GLN A 50 -11.40 -1.99 -1.58
N ILE A 51 -10.46 -2.92 -1.42
CA ILE A 51 -10.44 -4.17 -2.20
C ILE A 51 -11.67 -5.01 -1.88
N ALA A 52 -12.00 -5.20 -0.61
CA ALA A 52 -13.15 -6.01 -0.19
C ALA A 52 -14.47 -5.41 -0.70
N THR A 53 -14.66 -4.11 -0.51
CA THR A 53 -15.87 -3.41 -0.98
C THR A 53 -15.93 -3.32 -2.50
N GLY A 54 -14.79 -3.07 -3.17
CA GLY A 54 -14.71 -3.04 -4.62
C GLY A 54 -15.02 -4.38 -5.27
N PHE A 55 -14.53 -5.48 -4.68
CA PHE A 55 -14.90 -6.83 -5.12
C PHE A 55 -16.40 -7.08 -4.98
N GLY A 56 -16.99 -6.70 -3.85
CA GLY A 56 -18.44 -6.81 -3.65
C GLY A 56 -19.25 -6.02 -4.67
N LEU A 57 -18.81 -4.81 -5.02
CA LEU A 57 -19.45 -3.98 -6.06
C LEU A 57 -19.31 -4.59 -7.46
N ALA A 58 -18.14 -5.16 -7.76
CA ALA A 58 -17.83 -5.76 -9.06
C ALA A 58 -18.76 -6.93 -9.42
N LEU A 59 -19.32 -7.63 -8.42
CA LEU A 59 -20.25 -8.74 -8.64
C LEU A 59 -21.59 -8.29 -9.28
N TYR A 60 -21.94 -7.02 -9.15
CA TYR A 60 -23.23 -6.48 -9.57
C TYR A 60 -23.12 -5.37 -10.62
N TYR A 61 -21.92 -4.84 -10.83
CA TYR A 61 -21.68 -3.72 -11.73
C TYR A 61 -21.61 -4.15 -13.21
N SER A 62 -22.22 -3.37 -14.09
CA SER A 62 -22.21 -3.59 -15.54
C SER A 62 -21.55 -2.41 -16.27
N PRO A 63 -20.36 -2.58 -16.88
CA PRO A 63 -19.56 -1.50 -17.48
C PRO A 63 -20.04 -1.13 -18.90
N SER A 64 -21.26 -0.66 -19.06
CA SER A 64 -21.76 -0.14 -20.34
C SER A 64 -22.52 1.17 -20.14
N GLU A 65 -22.52 2.05 -21.15
CA GLU A 65 -23.26 3.33 -21.06
C GLU A 65 -24.77 3.14 -20.84
N ALA A 66 -25.32 2.02 -21.32
CA ALA A 66 -26.74 1.70 -21.15
C ALA A 66 -27.07 1.21 -19.73
N SER A 67 -26.13 0.58 -19.03
CA SER A 67 -26.42 -0.15 -17.78
C SER A 67 -25.58 0.27 -16.57
N ALA A 68 -24.51 1.04 -16.76
CA ALA A 68 -23.62 1.39 -15.65
C ALA A 68 -24.37 2.15 -14.54
N TRP A 69 -25.07 3.21 -14.88
CA TRP A 69 -25.82 4.00 -13.91
C TRP A 69 -26.95 3.18 -13.24
N SER A 70 -27.71 2.42 -14.02
CA SER A 70 -28.80 1.59 -13.49
C SER A 70 -28.29 0.46 -12.61
N SER A 71 -27.13 -0.15 -12.93
CA SER A 71 -26.52 -1.16 -12.08
C SER A 71 -26.06 -0.60 -10.72
N VAL A 72 -25.49 0.62 -10.71
CA VAL A 72 -25.11 1.32 -9.47
C VAL A 72 -26.36 1.68 -8.65
N PHE A 73 -27.42 2.17 -9.29
CA PHE A 73 -28.69 2.46 -8.63
C PHE A 73 -29.30 1.18 -8.03
N TRP A 74 -29.29 0.07 -8.77
CA TRP A 74 -29.76 -1.23 -8.29
C TRP A 74 -28.95 -1.75 -7.09
N ILE A 75 -27.62 -1.60 -7.11
CA ILE A 75 -26.77 -1.94 -5.96
C ILE A 75 -27.22 -1.16 -4.73
N GLU A 76 -27.46 0.15 -4.88
CA GLU A 76 -27.77 1.03 -3.76
C GLU A 76 -29.16 0.77 -3.17
N THR A 77 -30.15 0.38 -4.00
CA THR A 77 -31.54 0.28 -3.61
C THR A 77 -32.07 -1.14 -3.42
N GLN A 78 -31.50 -2.14 -4.10
CA GLN A 78 -32.02 -3.51 -4.12
C GLN A 78 -31.10 -4.55 -3.48
N VAL A 79 -29.79 -4.31 -3.46
CA VAL A 79 -28.84 -5.24 -2.85
C VAL A 79 -28.82 -5.05 -1.33
N THR A 80 -28.93 -6.13 -0.57
CA THR A 80 -28.83 -6.08 0.90
C THR A 80 -27.50 -5.45 1.32
N LEU A 81 -27.56 -4.35 2.09
CA LEU A 81 -26.40 -3.53 2.50
C LEU A 81 -25.63 -2.91 1.31
N GLY A 82 -26.19 -2.87 0.11
CA GLY A 82 -25.54 -2.32 -1.08
C GLY A 82 -25.21 -0.83 -0.93
N TRP A 83 -26.08 -0.05 -0.29
CA TRP A 83 -25.85 1.35 0.06
C TRP A 83 -24.62 1.51 0.99
N LEU A 84 -24.45 0.61 1.94
CA LEU A 84 -23.29 0.62 2.86
C LEU A 84 -22.00 0.21 2.12
N LEU A 85 -22.08 -0.84 1.31
CA LEU A 85 -20.96 -1.32 0.51
C LEU A 85 -20.43 -0.23 -0.42
N ARG A 86 -21.34 0.43 -1.17
CA ARG A 86 -21.00 1.53 -2.05
C ARG A 86 -20.53 2.76 -1.26
N GLY A 87 -21.19 3.10 -0.16
CA GLY A 87 -20.80 4.21 0.71
C GLY A 87 -19.40 4.06 1.28
N LEU A 88 -19.05 2.88 1.79
CA LEU A 88 -17.71 2.57 2.30
C LEU A 88 -16.65 2.66 1.19
N HIS A 89 -16.96 2.16 -0.02
CA HIS A 89 -16.04 2.24 -1.14
C HIS A 89 -15.83 3.70 -1.59
N HIS A 90 -16.89 4.45 -1.80
CA HIS A 90 -16.84 5.83 -2.28
C HIS A 90 -16.16 6.79 -1.29
N HIS A 91 -16.63 6.80 -0.04
CA HIS A 91 -16.08 7.69 0.99
C HIS A 91 -14.71 7.20 1.49
N GLY A 92 -14.51 5.88 1.56
CA GLY A 92 -13.23 5.29 1.92
C GLY A 92 -12.12 5.66 0.94
N ALA A 93 -12.40 5.79 -0.36
CA ALA A 93 -11.45 6.27 -1.34
C ALA A 93 -11.00 7.72 -1.04
N SER A 94 -11.94 8.61 -0.71
CA SER A 94 -11.62 9.98 -0.32
C SER A 94 -10.78 10.06 0.96
N VAL A 95 -11.14 9.26 1.97
CA VAL A 95 -10.37 9.16 3.22
C VAL A 95 -8.98 8.61 2.95
N ALA A 96 -8.83 7.62 2.07
CA ALA A 96 -7.52 7.06 1.72
C ALA A 96 -6.59 8.11 1.09
N VAL A 97 -7.10 8.98 0.21
CA VAL A 97 -6.31 10.07 -0.37
C VAL A 97 -5.84 11.07 0.71
N VAL A 98 -6.72 11.46 1.62
CA VAL A 98 -6.37 12.36 2.72
C VAL A 98 -5.32 11.73 3.64
N VAL A 99 -5.51 10.47 4.04
CA VAL A 99 -4.56 9.77 4.91
C VAL A 99 -3.23 9.54 4.20
N ALA A 100 -3.22 9.31 2.88
CA ALA A 100 -1.99 9.21 2.08
C ALA A 100 -1.22 10.54 2.04
N ALA A 101 -1.91 11.67 1.90
CA ALA A 101 -1.29 12.99 1.98
C ALA A 101 -0.69 13.24 3.37
N LEU A 102 -1.40 12.87 4.45
CA LEU A 102 -0.88 12.97 5.82
C LEU A 102 0.33 12.06 6.04
N HIS A 103 0.29 10.82 5.50
CA HIS A 103 1.42 9.90 5.55
C HIS A 103 2.64 10.43 4.81
N LEU A 104 2.46 10.98 3.62
CA LEU A 104 3.53 11.65 2.88
C LEU A 104 4.09 12.84 3.67
N GLY A 105 3.24 13.71 4.21
CA GLY A 105 3.63 14.81 5.06
C GLY A 105 4.45 14.38 6.28
N GLN A 106 3.99 13.32 6.96
CA GLN A 106 4.72 12.69 8.07
C GLN A 106 6.11 12.22 7.63
N THR A 107 6.23 11.51 6.50
CA THR A 107 7.53 11.00 6.03
C THR A 107 8.49 12.12 5.66
N LEU A 108 7.98 13.24 5.13
CA LEU A 108 8.76 14.44 4.84
C LEU A 108 9.27 15.12 6.14
N LEU A 109 8.37 15.33 7.11
CA LEU A 109 8.71 15.98 8.39
C LEU A 109 9.71 15.14 9.21
N PHE A 110 9.65 13.81 9.11
CA PHE A 110 10.57 12.91 9.82
C PHE A 110 11.87 12.66 9.04
N GLY A 111 12.02 13.22 7.86
CA GLY A 111 13.19 12.99 7.00
C GLY A 111 13.34 11.55 6.53
N ALA A 112 12.23 10.79 6.47
CA ALA A 112 12.22 9.38 6.10
C ALA A 112 12.55 9.13 4.62
N TYR A 113 12.69 10.17 3.82
CA TYR A 113 13.17 10.14 2.42
C TYR A 113 14.70 10.11 2.30
N ARG A 114 15.45 10.37 3.40
CA ARG A 114 16.91 10.42 3.38
C ARG A 114 17.52 9.02 3.37
N LYS A 115 18.80 8.95 2.96
CA LYS A 115 19.59 7.70 2.99
C LYS A 115 19.48 6.97 4.32
N PRO A 116 19.26 5.67 4.29
CA PRO A 116 19.18 4.72 3.17
C PRO A 116 17.73 4.34 2.78
N ARG A 117 16.76 5.27 2.86
CA ARG A 117 15.32 5.01 2.66
C ARG A 117 14.75 5.61 1.37
N GLU A 118 15.60 6.12 0.48
CA GLU A 118 15.19 6.79 -0.75
C GLU A 118 14.25 5.92 -1.60
N LEU A 119 14.60 4.64 -1.77
CA LEU A 119 13.81 3.72 -2.57
C LEU A 119 12.43 3.47 -1.94
N THR A 120 12.35 3.36 -0.61
CA THR A 120 11.06 3.22 0.09
C THR A 120 10.19 4.44 -0.16
N TRP A 121 10.78 5.65 -0.09
CA TRP A 121 10.07 6.89 -0.35
C TRP A 121 9.62 7.01 -1.80
N MET A 122 10.47 6.71 -2.77
CA MET A 122 10.14 6.75 -4.20
C MET A 122 8.95 5.83 -4.53
N ILE A 123 8.96 4.59 -4.00
CA ILE A 123 7.82 3.66 -4.16
C ILE A 123 6.57 4.20 -3.46
N GLY A 124 6.71 4.84 -2.29
CA GLY A 124 5.59 5.49 -1.61
C GLY A 124 4.96 6.62 -2.44
N VAL A 125 5.77 7.43 -3.12
CA VAL A 125 5.28 8.46 -4.05
C VAL A 125 4.59 7.84 -5.25
N LEU A 126 5.14 6.76 -5.81
CA LEU A 126 4.50 6.02 -6.91
C LEU A 126 3.14 5.44 -6.48
N LEU A 127 3.06 4.89 -5.26
CA LEU A 127 1.79 4.41 -4.69
C LEU A 127 0.76 5.54 -4.54
N LEU A 128 1.18 6.75 -4.18
CA LEU A 128 0.28 7.91 -4.14
C LEU A 128 -0.27 8.23 -5.53
N PHE A 129 0.56 8.25 -6.57
CA PHE A 129 0.09 8.46 -7.95
C PHE A 129 -0.87 7.37 -8.41
N LEU A 130 -0.61 6.10 -8.06
CA LEU A 130 -1.53 5.00 -8.36
C LEU A 130 -2.84 5.14 -7.58
N LEU A 131 -2.81 5.62 -6.33
CA LEU A 131 -4.03 5.90 -5.56
C LEU A 131 -4.87 6.99 -6.21
N LEU A 132 -4.25 8.04 -6.75
CA LEU A 132 -4.95 9.07 -7.53
C LEU A 132 -5.49 8.51 -8.86
N ALA A 133 -4.77 7.59 -9.50
CA ALA A 133 -5.26 6.89 -10.69
C ALA A 133 -6.49 6.01 -10.36
N PHE A 134 -6.50 5.34 -9.20
CA PHE A 134 -7.71 4.66 -8.70
C PHE A 134 -8.87 5.63 -8.53
N ALA A 135 -8.65 6.78 -7.89
CA ALA A 135 -9.70 7.78 -7.69
C ALA A 135 -10.27 8.26 -9.03
N LEU A 136 -9.40 8.58 -10.00
CA LEU A 136 -9.81 9.04 -11.32
C LEU A 136 -10.58 7.95 -12.10
N THR A 137 -10.03 6.74 -12.16
CA THR A 137 -10.65 5.65 -12.92
C THR A 137 -11.97 5.19 -12.32
N GLY A 138 -12.06 5.14 -10.98
CA GLY A 138 -13.30 4.77 -10.28
C GLY A 138 -14.39 5.83 -10.34
N TYR A 139 -14.01 7.11 -10.47
CA TYR A 139 -14.96 8.21 -10.51
C TYR A 139 -15.84 8.22 -11.77
N LEU A 140 -15.35 7.66 -12.88
CA LEU A 140 -16.12 7.51 -14.12
C LEU A 140 -17.16 6.39 -14.05
N LEU A 141 -16.91 5.32 -13.27
CA LEU A 141 -17.68 4.08 -13.36
C LEU A 141 -19.20 4.24 -13.09
N PRO A 142 -19.68 5.13 -12.20
CA PRO A 142 -21.10 5.37 -12.06
C PRO A 142 -21.80 5.94 -13.31
N TRP A 143 -21.04 6.42 -14.28
CA TRP A 143 -21.51 7.01 -15.54
C TRP A 143 -22.51 8.14 -15.34
N ASP A 144 -22.27 8.93 -14.29
CA ASP A 144 -23.05 10.14 -14.03
C ASP A 144 -22.40 11.38 -14.68
N GLN A 145 -23.09 12.51 -14.67
CA GLN A 145 -22.60 13.75 -15.27
C GLN A 145 -21.28 14.22 -14.67
N ARG A 146 -21.08 14.01 -13.37
CA ARG A 146 -19.86 14.43 -12.67
C ARG A 146 -18.66 13.60 -13.10
N GLY A 147 -18.79 12.27 -13.09
CA GLY A 147 -17.74 11.35 -13.51
C GLY A 147 -17.39 11.51 -14.98
N TYR A 148 -18.39 11.64 -15.83
CA TYR A 148 -18.21 11.85 -17.27
C TYR A 148 -17.41 13.12 -17.58
N TRP A 149 -17.84 14.28 -17.10
CA TRP A 149 -17.19 15.55 -17.41
C TRP A 149 -15.81 15.67 -16.74
N ALA A 150 -15.66 15.20 -15.49
CA ALA A 150 -14.37 15.17 -14.83
C ALA A 150 -13.34 14.32 -15.60
N THR A 151 -13.75 13.15 -16.11
CA THR A 151 -12.88 12.29 -16.92
C THR A 151 -12.53 12.94 -18.25
N ARG A 152 -13.48 13.58 -18.93
CA ARG A 152 -13.19 14.32 -20.16
C ARG A 152 -12.15 15.40 -19.94
N VAL A 153 -12.31 16.21 -18.90
CA VAL A 153 -11.31 17.25 -18.56
C VAL A 153 -9.94 16.62 -18.25
N ALA A 154 -9.90 15.58 -17.43
CA ALA A 154 -8.63 14.92 -17.09
C ALA A 154 -7.94 14.32 -18.34
N MET A 155 -8.68 13.70 -19.24
CA MET A 155 -8.14 13.15 -20.49
C MET A 155 -7.70 14.25 -21.46
N SER A 156 -8.44 15.35 -21.58
CA SER A 156 -8.02 16.51 -22.38
C SER A 156 -6.73 17.12 -21.84
N MET A 157 -6.58 17.20 -20.51
CA MET A 157 -5.30 17.62 -19.89
C MET A 157 -4.17 16.64 -20.19
N ALA A 158 -4.42 15.33 -20.10
CA ALA A 158 -3.44 14.30 -20.44
C ALA A 158 -3.05 14.37 -21.93
N ALA A 159 -3.98 14.71 -22.81
CA ALA A 159 -3.74 14.87 -24.25
C ALA A 159 -2.74 15.99 -24.58
N THR A 160 -2.56 16.97 -23.71
CA THR A 160 -1.57 18.05 -23.88
C THR A 160 -0.12 17.60 -23.70
N VAL A 161 0.12 16.40 -23.15
CA VAL A 161 1.47 15.87 -22.99
C VAL A 161 2.09 15.60 -24.37
N PRO A 162 3.25 16.20 -24.68
CA PRO A 162 3.88 16.04 -25.99
C PRO A 162 4.11 14.57 -26.35
N ILE A 163 3.95 14.22 -27.62
CA ILE A 163 4.19 12.90 -28.23
C ILE A 163 3.20 11.83 -27.78
N MET A 164 2.94 11.65 -26.47
CA MET A 164 2.17 10.53 -25.95
C MET A 164 0.71 10.87 -25.62
N GLY A 165 0.39 12.14 -25.38
CA GLY A 165 -0.91 12.55 -24.82
C GLY A 165 -2.11 12.16 -25.69
N GLY A 166 -2.07 12.45 -26.98
CA GLY A 166 -3.13 12.08 -27.91
C GLY A 166 -3.28 10.56 -28.12
N HIS A 167 -2.22 9.77 -27.94
CA HIS A 167 -2.32 8.31 -27.96
C HIS A 167 -2.97 7.77 -26.68
N LEU A 168 -2.63 8.35 -25.52
CA LEU A 168 -3.22 7.98 -24.24
C LEU A 168 -4.72 8.30 -24.21
N GLU A 169 -5.11 9.48 -24.70
CA GLU A 169 -6.53 9.87 -24.80
C GLU A 169 -7.31 8.88 -25.66
N ARG A 170 -6.85 8.60 -26.88
CA ARG A 170 -7.49 7.64 -27.80
C ARG A 170 -7.55 6.23 -27.23
N LEU A 171 -6.49 5.79 -26.54
CA LEU A 171 -6.47 4.51 -25.88
C LEU A 171 -7.51 4.45 -24.74
N ALA A 172 -7.60 5.49 -23.93
CA ALA A 172 -8.56 5.56 -22.83
C ALA A 172 -9.99 5.67 -23.35
N GLN A 173 -10.23 6.51 -24.36
CA GLN A 173 -11.54 6.76 -24.95
C GLN A 173 -12.12 5.51 -25.64
N GLY A 174 -11.28 4.81 -26.41
CA GLY A 174 -11.66 3.53 -27.02
C GLY A 174 -12.43 3.60 -28.32
N GLY A 175 -12.75 4.79 -28.80
CA GLY A 175 -13.52 5.02 -30.04
C GLY A 175 -13.52 6.50 -30.40
N GLU A 176 -14.47 6.91 -31.23
CA GLU A 176 -14.63 8.32 -31.65
C GLU A 176 -15.18 9.21 -30.51
N GLY A 177 -15.79 8.61 -29.46
CA GLY A 177 -16.35 9.31 -28.30
C GLY A 177 -16.24 8.47 -27.03
N TYR A 178 -16.60 9.10 -25.90
CA TYR A 178 -16.69 8.42 -24.61
C TYR A 178 -17.99 7.60 -24.56
N GLY A 179 -17.87 6.30 -24.27
CA GLY A 179 -19.01 5.38 -24.28
C GLY A 179 -18.67 4.03 -23.62
N THR A 180 -19.34 2.98 -24.05
CA THR A 180 -19.20 1.64 -23.49
C THR A 180 -17.74 1.14 -23.49
N LEU A 181 -16.99 1.39 -24.57
CA LEU A 181 -15.56 0.98 -24.62
C LEU A 181 -14.70 1.75 -23.62
N THR A 182 -15.00 3.01 -23.37
CA THR A 182 -14.34 3.80 -22.32
C THR A 182 -14.61 3.17 -20.95
N LEU A 183 -15.87 2.90 -20.63
CA LEU A 183 -16.25 2.26 -19.37
C LEU A 183 -15.60 0.91 -19.17
N THR A 184 -15.61 0.05 -20.17
CA THR A 184 -14.99 -1.29 -20.11
C THR A 184 -13.49 -1.20 -19.82
N ARG A 185 -12.78 -0.26 -20.47
CA ARG A 185 -11.35 -0.04 -20.23
C ARG A 185 -11.07 0.50 -18.84
N PHE A 186 -11.81 1.53 -18.43
CA PHE A 186 -11.65 2.08 -17.08
C PHE A 186 -11.98 1.06 -16.01
N TYR A 187 -13.00 0.23 -16.23
CA TYR A 187 -13.33 -0.87 -15.31
C TYR A 187 -12.21 -1.90 -15.25
N ALA A 188 -11.68 -2.35 -16.38
CA ALA A 188 -10.56 -3.31 -16.42
C ALA A 188 -9.29 -2.74 -15.74
N ILE A 189 -9.00 -1.47 -15.97
CA ILE A 189 -7.87 -0.79 -15.31
C ILE A 189 -8.13 -0.68 -13.79
N HIS A 190 -9.30 -0.20 -13.38
CA HIS A 190 -9.65 0.04 -11.98
C HIS A 190 -9.78 -1.25 -11.17
N ALA A 191 -10.49 -2.25 -11.70
CA ALA A 191 -10.83 -3.46 -10.96
C ALA A 191 -9.77 -4.58 -11.05
N VAL A 192 -8.90 -4.55 -12.07
CA VAL A 192 -7.92 -5.61 -12.31
C VAL A 192 -6.49 -5.08 -12.33
N LEU A 193 -6.15 -4.21 -13.29
CA LEU A 193 -4.76 -3.82 -13.51
C LEU A 193 -4.19 -3.04 -12.33
N LEU A 194 -4.88 -1.98 -11.91
CA LEU A 194 -4.41 -1.14 -10.79
C LEU A 194 -4.30 -1.91 -9.48
N PRO A 195 -5.26 -2.76 -9.05
CA PRO A 195 -5.12 -3.56 -7.85
C PRO A 195 -3.90 -4.49 -7.88
N LEU A 196 -3.64 -5.16 -8.99
CA LEU A 196 -2.50 -6.06 -9.12
C LEU A 196 -1.16 -5.32 -8.98
N VAL A 197 -1.00 -4.21 -9.72
CA VAL A 197 0.22 -3.39 -9.66
C VAL A 197 0.39 -2.76 -8.28
N PHE A 198 -0.68 -2.21 -7.73
CA PHE A 198 -0.68 -1.54 -6.43
C PHE A 198 -0.31 -2.49 -5.30
N LEU A 199 -0.93 -3.67 -5.22
CA LEU A 199 -0.62 -4.68 -4.20
C LEU A 199 0.82 -5.19 -4.30
N GLY A 200 1.31 -5.39 -5.52
CA GLY A 200 2.72 -5.74 -5.74
C GLY A 200 3.66 -4.68 -5.17
N LEU A 201 3.39 -3.40 -5.46
CA LEU A 201 4.19 -2.29 -4.96
C LEU A 201 4.02 -2.06 -3.44
N VAL A 202 2.83 -2.26 -2.88
CA VAL A 202 2.62 -2.26 -1.42
C VAL A 202 3.48 -3.34 -0.77
N GLY A 203 3.52 -4.55 -1.34
CA GLY A 203 4.40 -5.62 -0.85
C GLY A 203 5.86 -5.23 -0.83
N VAL A 204 6.37 -4.63 -1.92
CA VAL A 204 7.75 -4.12 -2.00
C VAL A 204 7.98 -2.97 -1.02
N HIS A 205 7.04 -2.02 -0.91
CA HIS A 205 7.11 -0.90 0.03
C HIS A 205 7.22 -1.37 1.48
N LEU A 206 6.37 -2.32 1.88
CA LEU A 206 6.41 -2.92 3.21
C LEU A 206 7.70 -3.73 3.45
N ALA A 207 8.17 -4.48 2.47
CA ALA A 207 9.43 -5.23 2.59
C ALA A 207 10.63 -4.30 2.80
N LEU A 208 10.71 -3.19 2.07
CA LEU A 208 11.74 -2.17 2.23
C LEU A 208 11.63 -1.46 3.58
N PHE A 209 10.42 -1.11 4.00
CA PHE A 209 10.14 -0.53 5.31
C PHE A 209 10.63 -1.47 6.42
N ARG A 210 10.28 -2.76 6.37
CA ARG A 210 10.71 -3.77 7.35
C ARG A 210 12.22 -3.93 7.43
N ARG A 211 12.92 -3.80 6.32
CA ARG A 211 14.40 -3.87 6.32
C ARG A 211 15.07 -2.68 7.01
N ARG A 212 14.41 -1.52 7.05
CA ARG A 212 14.98 -0.25 7.54
C ARG A 212 14.40 0.22 8.88
N GLY A 213 13.24 -0.30 9.27
CA GLY A 213 12.51 0.06 10.49
C GLY A 213 11.91 1.48 10.44
N ILE A 214 11.28 1.86 11.54
CA ILE A 214 10.60 3.15 11.71
C ILE A 214 11.61 4.29 11.89
N THR A 215 11.38 5.43 11.23
CA THR A 215 12.12 6.68 11.46
C THR A 215 11.51 7.42 12.65
N PRO A 216 12.27 7.69 13.72
CA PRO A 216 11.76 8.46 14.84
C PRO A 216 11.51 9.92 14.46
N PRO A 217 10.57 10.63 15.13
CA PRO A 217 10.45 12.07 14.97
C PRO A 217 11.70 12.78 15.49
N PRO A 218 12.05 13.97 14.93
CA PRO A 218 13.26 14.71 15.30
C PRO A 218 13.41 14.97 16.81
N ALA A 219 12.30 15.24 17.50
CA ALA A 219 12.31 15.46 18.95
C ALA A 219 12.71 14.20 19.76
N VAL A 220 12.37 13.00 19.29
CA VAL A 220 12.75 11.73 19.93
C VAL A 220 14.21 11.41 19.64
N GLU A 221 14.68 11.74 18.43
CA GLU A 221 16.08 11.54 18.04
C GLU A 221 16.99 12.45 18.85
N ALA A 222 16.64 13.73 19.03
CA ALA A 222 17.39 14.69 19.85
C ALA A 222 17.46 14.31 21.34
N GLY A 223 16.37 13.76 21.92
CA GLY A 223 16.31 13.35 23.32
C GLY A 223 17.00 12.02 23.64
N SER A 224 17.35 11.22 22.64
CA SER A 224 17.92 9.88 22.83
C SER A 224 19.42 9.87 23.13
N GLY A 225 20.11 11.01 23.09
CA GLY A 225 21.57 11.09 23.27
C GLY A 225 22.40 10.28 22.25
N ARG A 226 21.72 9.65 21.28
CA ARG A 226 22.39 8.91 20.20
C ARG A 226 22.90 9.90 19.18
N ALA A 227 24.22 9.93 18.99
CA ALA A 227 24.81 10.60 17.84
C ALA A 227 24.03 10.25 16.56
N PRO A 228 23.81 11.21 15.64
CA PRO A 228 23.12 10.95 14.40
C PRO A 228 23.73 9.70 13.75
N ARG A 229 22.88 8.72 13.43
CA ARG A 229 23.34 7.45 12.85
C ARG A 229 24.20 7.77 11.65
N ARG A 230 25.52 7.61 11.79
CA ARG A 230 26.44 7.68 10.66
C ARG A 230 25.91 6.76 9.58
N ALA A 231 25.86 7.27 8.35
CA ALA A 231 25.45 6.52 7.18
C ALA A 231 26.07 5.11 7.27
N TRP A 232 25.23 4.07 7.24
CA TRP A 232 25.68 2.68 7.17
C TRP A 232 26.46 2.52 5.87
N THR A 233 27.77 2.49 5.94
CA THR A 233 28.60 2.09 4.82
C THR A 233 28.44 0.58 4.61
N ALA A 234 28.45 0.14 3.36
CA ALA A 234 28.34 -1.29 2.99
C ALA A 234 29.37 -2.20 3.73
N SER A 235 30.47 -1.61 4.24
CA SER A 235 31.47 -2.27 5.07
C SER A 235 30.95 -2.70 6.45
N GLY A 236 29.84 -2.16 6.94
CA GLY A 236 29.25 -2.55 8.23
C GLY A 236 28.49 -3.87 8.21
N LEU A 237 27.97 -4.27 7.05
CA LEU A 237 27.28 -5.55 6.86
C LEU A 237 28.28 -6.72 6.69
N ALA A 238 29.41 -6.46 6.04
CA ALA A 238 30.44 -7.47 5.82
C ALA A 238 31.15 -7.87 7.13
N ARG A 239 31.27 -6.97 8.10
CA ARG A 239 31.95 -7.28 9.38
C ARG A 239 31.14 -8.14 10.34
N ARG A 240 29.81 -8.17 10.25
CA ARG A 240 28.98 -8.95 11.18
C ARG A 240 28.89 -10.44 10.82
N SER A 241 29.14 -10.80 9.58
CA SER A 241 29.11 -12.19 9.13
C SER A 241 30.45 -12.93 9.40
N TRP A 242 31.58 -12.22 9.50
CA TRP A 242 32.90 -12.85 9.68
C TRP A 242 33.30 -13.02 11.13
N THR A 243 32.82 -12.23 12.08
CA THR A 243 33.25 -12.31 13.49
C THR A 243 32.59 -13.41 14.30
N ARG A 244 31.61 -14.12 13.75
CA ARG A 244 30.94 -15.23 14.44
C ARG A 244 31.61 -16.59 14.24
N TRP A 245 32.52 -16.72 13.26
CA TRP A 245 33.18 -17.99 12.94
C TRP A 245 34.68 -18.09 13.36
N SER A 246 35.25 -17.03 13.89
CA SER A 246 36.69 -16.97 14.18
C SER A 246 37.09 -16.83 15.66
N ARG A 247 36.23 -17.23 16.60
CA ARG A 247 36.66 -17.41 18.00
C ARG A 247 36.97 -18.89 18.26
N PRO A 248 38.24 -19.32 18.35
CA PRO A 248 38.57 -20.62 18.88
C PRO A 248 38.11 -20.67 20.35
N ARG A 249 37.46 -21.77 20.74
CA ARG A 249 37.16 -22.04 22.15
C ARG A 249 38.46 -22.15 22.92
N PRO A 250 38.61 -21.51 24.09
CA PRO A 250 39.77 -21.74 24.93
C PRO A 250 39.76 -23.20 25.41
N CYS A 251 40.80 -23.95 25.11
CA CYS A 251 41.07 -25.22 25.72
C CYS A 251 41.30 -25.01 27.21
N SER A 252 40.48 -25.61 28.05
CA SER A 252 40.73 -25.73 29.47
C SER A 252 41.86 -26.79 29.70
N PRO A 253 42.97 -26.48 30.36
CA PRO A 253 43.91 -27.50 30.78
C PRO A 253 43.45 -28.10 32.11
N SER A 254 42.93 -29.32 32.05
CA SER A 254 42.81 -30.18 33.22
C SER A 254 44.14 -30.93 33.43
N TRP A 255 44.99 -30.45 34.33
CA TRP A 255 46.03 -31.26 34.95
C TRP A 255 46.07 -30.97 36.44
N ARG A 256 45.52 -31.90 37.24
CA ARG A 256 45.95 -32.09 38.63
C ARG A 256 46.33 -33.54 38.78
N SER A 257 47.51 -33.79 39.21
CA SER A 257 47.93 -34.93 40.04
C SER A 257 49.41 -34.77 40.40
N PRO A 258 49.83 -35.46 41.35
CA PRO A 258 49.27 -35.98 42.57
C PRO A 258 49.65 -35.18 43.78
#